data_bb33a5f185cf4f97d1cdad701a67b068
#
_entry.id   bb33a5f185cf4f97d1cdad701a67b068
#
_cell.length_a   1.000
_cell.length_b   1.000
_cell.length_c   1.000
_cell.angle_alpha   90.00
_cell.angle_beta   90.00
_cell.angle_gamma   90.00
#
_symmetry.space_group_name_H-M   'P 1'
#
loop_
_entity.id
_entity.type
_entity.pdbx_description
1 polymer ?
#
loop_
_entity_poly.entity_id
_entity_poly.type
_entity_poly.pdbx_seq_one_letter_code
_entity_poly.pdbx_strand_id
1 'polypeptide(L)'
;MDVFLPIAQVFVNPIEILLLSAIVGVLSGLFGVGGGFLMTPFLIFLGVPPAYAVANEANNILATSVSGSTTHWLKNTLDYKMGFMIVIGGSIGTALGIYTFTYFKGIGKIDTVISLAYMYILAIIGTLMLVESLGEIDKAKKNVVERKKLHVHYWIHGLPLRMRFPKSKLYESIFTPILIGLAVGFIAAIMGIGGAFILVPAMIYIIKMPTRLVPGTSLFVTIFVSVIVTFLHSFNYGSIDLMLVVMLVVGSIIGVQVGQKLGERIDSSGLKALLAILLLIVGIAIAYDTFFADKIQKEISIVASSDLNFFSKFIKEFSKDMPFFYGLFSIMFAV
;
A
#
# COMPACT_ATOMS: atom_id res chain seq x y z
N MET A 1 4.79 27.52 -2.87
CA MET A 1 3.46 28.04 -2.46
C MET A 1 2.77 26.92 -1.75
N ASP A 2 2.57 27.07 -0.46
CA ASP A 2 1.91 26.04 0.34
C ASP A 2 0.40 26.25 0.31
N VAL A 3 -0.35 25.19 0.17
CA VAL A 3 -1.81 25.18 0.17
C VAL A 3 -2.29 24.63 1.50
N PHE A 4 -3.23 25.33 2.12
CA PHE A 4 -3.86 24.87 3.35
C PHE A 4 -4.93 23.83 3.04
N LEU A 5 -4.82 22.66 3.66
CA LEU A 5 -5.82 21.59 3.59
C LEU A 5 -6.85 21.81 4.72
N PRO A 6 -8.09 22.18 4.40
CA PRO A 6 -9.04 22.63 5.43
C PRO A 6 -9.50 21.50 6.35
N ILE A 7 -9.52 20.26 5.88
CA ILE A 7 -10.00 19.10 6.66
C ILE A 7 -8.85 18.45 7.44
N ALA A 8 -7.68 18.31 6.83
CA ALA A 8 -6.49 17.79 7.49
C ALA A 8 -5.78 18.82 8.39
N GLN A 9 -6.11 20.12 8.23
CA GLN A 9 -5.57 21.27 8.99
C GLN A 9 -4.03 21.39 8.90
N VAL A 10 -3.46 21.06 7.76
CA VAL A 10 -2.02 21.13 7.48
C VAL A 10 -1.73 21.93 6.21
N PHE A 11 -0.54 22.55 6.17
CA PHE A 11 -0.03 23.19 4.95
C PHE A 11 0.79 22.17 4.19
N VAL A 12 0.56 22.05 2.89
CA VAL A 12 1.28 21.13 2.00
C VAL A 12 1.70 21.83 0.72
N ASN A 13 2.83 21.42 0.16
CA ASN A 13 3.28 21.91 -1.13
C ASN A 13 2.63 21.06 -2.25
N PRO A 14 1.79 21.67 -3.13
CA PRO A 14 1.10 20.95 -4.19
C PRO A 14 2.04 20.24 -5.16
N ILE A 15 3.19 20.85 -5.44
CA ILE A 15 4.18 20.29 -6.37
C ILE A 15 4.80 19.03 -5.77
N GLU A 16 5.12 19.04 -4.48
CA GLU A 16 5.67 17.87 -3.78
C GLU A 16 4.68 16.71 -3.78
N ILE A 17 3.40 16.97 -3.50
CA ILE A 17 2.35 15.94 -3.54
C ILE A 17 2.15 15.39 -4.95
N LEU A 18 2.12 16.24 -5.97
CA LEU A 18 1.97 15.81 -7.36
C LEU A 18 3.16 14.96 -7.82
N LEU A 19 4.38 15.38 -7.53
CA LEU A 19 5.58 14.61 -7.88
C LEU A 19 5.63 13.30 -7.12
N LEU A 20 5.38 13.34 -5.82
CA LEU A 20 5.37 12.15 -4.98
C LEU A 20 4.31 11.14 -5.44
N SER A 21 3.09 11.61 -5.71
CA SER A 21 2.01 10.76 -6.20
C SER A 21 2.30 10.19 -7.60
N ALA A 22 2.98 10.94 -8.46
CA ALA A 22 3.42 10.45 -9.76
C ALA A 22 4.47 9.34 -9.61
N ILE A 23 5.47 9.52 -8.75
CA ILE A 23 6.51 8.52 -8.50
C ILE A 23 5.92 7.25 -7.90
N VAL A 24 5.10 7.39 -6.84
CA VAL A 24 4.39 6.25 -6.23
C VAL A 24 3.47 5.57 -7.24
N GLY A 25 2.81 6.36 -8.09
CA GLY A 25 2.01 5.86 -9.21
C GLY A 25 2.82 5.00 -10.19
N VAL A 26 4.03 5.44 -10.57
CA VAL A 26 4.93 4.66 -11.43
C VAL A 26 5.28 3.33 -10.78
N LEU A 27 5.70 3.34 -9.52
CA LEU A 27 6.00 2.11 -8.76
C LEU A 27 4.79 1.19 -8.72
N SER A 28 3.62 1.73 -8.43
CA SER A 28 2.37 0.97 -8.43
C SER A 28 2.03 0.35 -9.78
N GLY A 29 2.21 1.10 -10.85
CA GLY A 29 1.97 0.62 -12.20
C GLY A 29 2.93 -0.50 -12.59
N LEU A 30 4.20 -0.41 -12.19
CA LEU A 30 5.23 -1.44 -12.38
C LEU A 30 4.82 -2.78 -11.75
N PHE A 31 4.27 -2.73 -10.53
CA PHE A 31 3.94 -3.94 -9.75
C PHE A 31 2.49 -4.40 -9.88
N GLY A 32 1.62 -3.58 -10.45
CA GLY A 32 0.19 -3.87 -10.54
C GLY A 32 -0.53 -3.91 -9.18
N VAL A 33 -0.06 -3.10 -8.22
CA VAL A 33 -0.48 -3.15 -6.82
C VAL A 33 -1.50 -2.07 -6.46
N GLY A 34 -1.79 -1.12 -7.38
CA GLY A 34 -2.79 -0.06 -7.12
C GLY A 34 -2.33 1.01 -6.13
N GLY A 35 -1.29 1.75 -6.45
CA GLY A 35 -0.85 3.08 -5.95
C GLY A 35 -0.66 3.35 -4.46
N GLY A 36 -1.51 2.86 -3.61
CA GLY A 36 -1.70 3.43 -2.29
C GLY A 36 -0.80 2.97 -1.16
N PHE A 37 -0.09 1.88 -1.32
CA PHE A 37 0.62 1.27 -0.18
C PHE A 37 1.81 2.09 0.35
N LEU A 38 2.42 2.92 -0.50
CA LEU A 38 3.50 3.83 -0.11
C LEU A 38 3.01 5.26 0.12
N MET A 39 1.89 5.64 -0.52
CA MET A 39 1.45 7.04 -0.46
C MET A 39 0.99 7.44 0.93
N THR A 40 0.24 6.59 1.63
CA THR A 40 -0.17 6.88 3.01
C THR A 40 1.03 7.14 3.95
N PRO A 41 2.08 6.28 4.02
CA PRO A 41 3.29 6.60 4.74
C PRO A 41 3.93 7.93 4.36
N PHE A 42 4.02 8.22 3.08
CA PHE A 42 4.60 9.48 2.63
C PHE A 42 3.76 10.70 3.03
N LEU A 43 2.44 10.60 3.00
CA LEU A 43 1.56 11.66 3.51
C LEU A 43 1.76 11.87 5.02
N ILE A 44 1.94 10.81 5.79
CA ILE A 44 2.23 10.89 7.22
C ILE A 44 3.56 11.64 7.44
N PHE A 45 4.61 11.33 6.67
CA PHE A 45 5.89 12.04 6.75
C PHE A 45 5.81 13.51 6.31
N LEU A 46 4.88 13.86 5.43
CA LEU A 46 4.58 15.25 5.08
C LEU A 46 3.73 15.98 6.15
N GLY A 47 3.44 15.32 7.28
CA GLY A 47 2.72 15.89 8.40
C GLY A 47 1.19 15.76 8.31
N VAL A 48 0.66 15.01 7.35
CA VAL A 48 -0.77 14.70 7.29
C VAL A 48 -1.09 13.65 8.36
N PRO A 49 -2.03 13.92 9.29
CA PRO A 49 -2.36 12.94 10.32
C PRO A 49 -2.82 11.61 9.72
N PRO A 50 -2.40 10.45 10.30
CA PRO A 50 -2.60 9.13 9.72
C PRO A 50 -4.05 8.82 9.32
N ALA A 51 -5.02 9.19 10.14
CA ALA A 51 -6.44 8.96 9.83
C ALA A 51 -6.92 9.71 8.57
N TYR A 52 -6.41 10.94 8.32
CA TYR A 52 -6.72 11.71 7.12
C TYR A 52 -5.95 11.19 5.89
N ALA A 53 -4.70 10.79 6.08
CA ALA A 53 -3.91 10.16 5.02
C ALA A 53 -4.61 8.91 4.48
N VAL A 54 -5.08 8.02 5.37
CA VAL A 54 -5.84 6.80 5.05
C VAL A 54 -7.11 7.10 4.26
N ALA A 55 -7.91 8.07 4.71
CA ALA A 55 -9.20 8.39 4.08
C ALA A 55 -9.03 8.99 2.68
N ASN A 56 -8.04 9.86 2.50
CA ASN A 56 -7.77 10.51 1.20
C ASN A 56 -7.12 9.54 0.22
N GLU A 57 -6.24 8.66 0.70
CA GLU A 57 -5.56 7.69 -0.14
C GLU A 57 -6.52 6.64 -0.72
N ALA A 58 -7.57 6.23 0.00
CA ALA A 58 -8.58 5.30 -0.51
C ALA A 58 -9.20 5.78 -1.84
N ASN A 59 -9.40 7.11 -2.00
CA ASN A 59 -9.89 7.72 -3.24
C ASN A 59 -8.85 7.65 -4.36
N ASN A 60 -7.59 7.92 -4.05
CA ASN A 60 -6.48 7.82 -4.99
C ASN A 60 -6.32 6.38 -5.50
N ILE A 61 -6.42 5.39 -4.61
CA ILE A 61 -6.36 3.98 -4.97
C ILE A 61 -7.53 3.58 -5.86
N LEU A 62 -8.72 4.08 -5.59
CA LEU A 62 -9.88 3.85 -6.45
C LEU A 62 -9.57 4.32 -7.89
N ALA A 63 -9.12 5.55 -8.05
CA ALA A 63 -8.82 6.15 -9.36
C ALA A 63 -7.70 5.39 -10.09
N THR A 64 -6.60 5.07 -9.40
CA THR A 64 -5.47 4.34 -9.96
C THR A 64 -5.84 2.89 -10.31
N SER A 65 -6.66 2.23 -9.49
CA SER A 65 -7.14 0.88 -9.75
C SER A 65 -8.08 0.81 -10.95
N VAL A 66 -8.94 1.80 -11.14
CA VAL A 66 -9.77 1.92 -12.36
C VAL A 66 -8.86 2.10 -13.57
N SER A 67 -7.91 3.04 -13.51
CA SER A 67 -6.97 3.29 -14.62
C SER A 67 -6.13 2.04 -14.95
N GLY A 68 -5.61 1.35 -13.94
CA GLY A 68 -4.82 0.13 -14.12
C GLY A 68 -5.63 -1.07 -14.60
N SER A 69 -6.84 -1.27 -14.05
CA SER A 69 -7.73 -2.38 -14.39
C SER A 69 -8.20 -2.33 -15.84
N THR A 70 -8.40 -1.14 -16.42
CA THR A 70 -8.79 -0.98 -17.84
C THR A 70 -7.75 -1.58 -18.78
N THR A 71 -6.47 -1.41 -18.51
CA THR A 71 -5.38 -2.00 -19.29
C THR A 71 -5.43 -3.54 -19.26
N HIS A 72 -5.66 -4.11 -18.09
CA HIS A 72 -5.76 -5.57 -17.90
C HIS A 72 -7.04 -6.15 -18.48
N TRP A 73 -8.12 -5.38 -18.47
CA TRP A 73 -9.38 -5.74 -19.11
C TRP A 73 -9.20 -5.87 -20.64
N LEU A 74 -8.63 -4.86 -21.27
CA LEU A 74 -8.34 -4.87 -22.71
C LEU A 74 -7.41 -6.03 -23.10
N LYS A 75 -6.45 -6.39 -22.24
CA LYS A 75 -5.53 -7.54 -22.43
C LYS A 75 -6.15 -8.89 -22.08
N ASN A 76 -7.40 -8.90 -21.61
CA ASN A 76 -8.12 -10.12 -21.17
C ASN A 76 -7.38 -10.91 -20.08
N THR A 77 -6.65 -10.23 -19.19
CA THR A 77 -5.85 -10.81 -18.10
C THR A 77 -6.53 -10.68 -16.73
N LEU A 78 -7.86 -10.67 -16.67
CA LEU A 78 -8.65 -10.48 -15.46
C LEU A 78 -9.56 -11.70 -15.23
N ASP A 79 -9.51 -12.32 -14.04
CA ASP A 79 -10.42 -13.39 -13.65
C ASP A 79 -11.58 -12.84 -12.81
N TYR A 80 -12.69 -12.52 -13.47
CA TYR A 80 -13.88 -11.96 -12.82
C TYR A 80 -14.45 -12.87 -11.75
N LYS A 81 -14.46 -14.21 -11.99
CA LYS A 81 -15.07 -15.16 -11.08
C LYS A 81 -14.31 -15.24 -9.77
N MET A 82 -12.98 -15.29 -9.84
CA MET A 82 -12.12 -15.23 -8.67
C MET A 82 -12.24 -13.88 -7.98
N GLY A 83 -12.17 -12.78 -8.74
CA GLY A 83 -12.31 -11.42 -8.24
C GLY A 83 -13.60 -11.20 -7.47
N PHE A 84 -14.74 -11.67 -7.97
CA PHE A 84 -16.04 -11.53 -7.29
C PHE A 84 -16.09 -12.26 -5.95
N MET A 85 -15.51 -13.46 -5.85
CA MET A 85 -15.46 -14.18 -4.56
C MET A 85 -14.63 -13.41 -3.52
N ILE A 86 -13.52 -12.82 -3.97
CA ILE A 86 -12.68 -11.98 -3.10
C ILE A 86 -13.41 -10.69 -2.73
N VAL A 87 -14.15 -10.06 -3.65
CA VAL A 87 -14.96 -8.85 -3.38
C VAL A 87 -16.01 -9.10 -2.31
N ILE A 88 -16.71 -10.24 -2.35
CA ILE A 88 -17.70 -10.60 -1.32
C ILE A 88 -17.04 -10.61 0.08
N GLY A 89 -15.93 -11.34 0.20
CA GLY A 89 -15.16 -11.35 1.44
C GLY A 89 -14.63 -9.96 1.81
N GLY A 90 -14.08 -9.23 0.82
CA GLY A 90 -13.55 -7.89 0.99
C GLY A 90 -14.59 -6.89 1.50
N SER A 91 -15.80 -6.95 1.00
CA SER A 91 -16.91 -6.08 1.47
C SER A 91 -17.22 -6.32 2.94
N ILE A 92 -17.31 -7.58 3.36
CA ILE A 92 -17.55 -7.93 4.76
C ILE A 92 -16.34 -7.48 5.63
N GLY A 93 -15.13 -7.77 5.17
CA GLY A 93 -13.90 -7.38 5.86
C GLY A 93 -13.79 -5.87 6.02
N THR A 94 -14.11 -5.10 4.97
CA THR A 94 -14.12 -3.64 5.01
C THR A 94 -15.11 -3.10 6.05
N ALA A 95 -16.32 -3.65 6.11
CA ALA A 95 -17.32 -3.24 7.10
C ALA A 95 -16.81 -3.49 8.54
N LEU A 96 -16.22 -4.65 8.80
CA LEU A 96 -15.59 -4.96 10.09
C LEU A 96 -14.39 -4.05 10.39
N GLY A 97 -13.57 -3.76 9.39
CA GLY A 97 -12.41 -2.87 9.51
C GLY A 97 -12.81 -1.44 9.86
N ILE A 98 -13.85 -0.89 9.22
CA ILE A 98 -14.40 0.44 9.54
C ILE A 98 -14.98 0.47 10.97
N TYR A 99 -15.68 -0.57 11.38
CA TYR A 99 -16.15 -0.68 12.76
C TYR A 99 -14.98 -0.61 13.76
N THR A 100 -13.92 -1.36 13.49
CA THR A 100 -12.68 -1.36 14.29
C THR A 100 -12.00 0.02 14.25
N PHE A 101 -11.93 0.66 13.08
CA PHE A 101 -11.40 2.01 12.91
C PHE A 101 -12.18 3.02 13.75
N THR A 102 -13.53 2.96 13.72
CA THR A 102 -14.40 3.82 14.52
C THR A 102 -14.13 3.68 16.01
N TYR A 103 -14.00 2.44 16.47
CA TYR A 103 -13.72 2.15 17.88
C TYR A 103 -12.40 2.76 18.33
N PHE A 104 -11.31 2.55 17.57
CA PHE A 104 -10.00 3.11 17.92
C PHE A 104 -9.94 4.63 17.77
N LYS A 105 -10.67 5.21 16.81
CA LYS A 105 -10.81 6.65 16.67
C LYS A 105 -11.55 7.25 17.87
N GLY A 106 -12.58 6.59 18.37
CA GLY A 106 -13.33 7.02 19.54
C GLY A 106 -12.50 7.08 20.84
N ILE A 107 -11.51 6.21 20.98
CA ILE A 107 -10.56 6.22 22.11
C ILE A 107 -9.28 7.02 21.83
N GLY A 108 -9.18 7.73 20.70
CA GLY A 108 -8.04 8.57 20.34
C GLY A 108 -6.74 7.82 20.03
N LYS A 109 -6.80 6.51 19.70
CA LYS A 109 -5.62 5.68 19.45
C LYS A 109 -5.48 5.23 18.00
N ILE A 110 -6.29 5.76 17.10
CA ILE A 110 -6.31 5.30 15.71
C ILE A 110 -4.99 5.54 14.98
N ASP A 111 -4.36 6.69 15.18
CA ASP A 111 -3.11 7.03 14.50
C ASP A 111 -1.98 6.07 14.88
N THR A 112 -1.88 5.72 16.18
CA THR A 112 -0.93 4.69 16.64
C THR A 112 -1.24 3.31 16.04
N VAL A 113 -2.51 2.94 15.95
CA VAL A 113 -2.91 1.65 15.35
C VAL A 113 -2.55 1.60 13.87
N ILE A 114 -2.78 2.67 13.13
CA ILE A 114 -2.40 2.78 11.71
C ILE A 114 -0.89 2.64 11.56
N SER A 115 -0.10 3.42 12.30
CA SER A 115 1.37 3.39 12.23
C SER A 115 1.94 2.01 12.57
N LEU A 116 1.43 1.36 13.63
CA LEU A 116 1.83 0.00 13.99
C LEU A 116 1.43 -1.01 12.91
N ALA A 117 0.22 -0.92 12.36
CA ALA A 117 -0.22 -1.81 11.28
C ALA A 117 0.68 -1.67 10.04
N TYR A 118 1.03 -0.43 9.65
CA TYR A 118 1.99 -0.19 8.56
C TYR A 118 3.35 -0.81 8.86
N MET A 119 3.92 -0.55 10.03
CA MET A 119 5.21 -1.09 10.45
C MET A 119 5.25 -2.62 10.30
N TYR A 120 4.27 -3.33 10.89
CA TYR A 120 4.24 -4.79 10.85
C TYR A 120 4.01 -5.34 9.45
N ILE A 121 3.08 -4.78 8.69
CA ILE A 121 2.72 -5.30 7.37
C ILE A 121 3.83 -5.03 6.36
N LEU A 122 4.43 -3.84 6.37
CA LEU A 122 5.56 -3.53 5.50
C LEU A 122 6.79 -4.38 5.84
N ALA A 123 7.06 -4.62 7.13
CA ALA A 123 8.15 -5.50 7.55
C ALA A 123 7.92 -6.95 7.07
N ILE A 124 6.72 -7.51 7.27
CA ILE A 124 6.41 -8.87 6.86
C ILE A 124 6.49 -9.01 5.33
N ILE A 125 5.79 -8.15 4.59
CA ILE A 125 5.72 -8.26 3.13
C ILE A 125 7.06 -7.91 2.50
N GLY A 126 7.75 -6.88 2.98
CA GLY A 126 9.09 -6.50 2.53
C GLY A 126 10.10 -7.64 2.73
N THR A 127 10.10 -8.29 3.90
CA THR A 127 10.98 -9.44 4.17
C THR A 127 10.64 -10.63 3.27
N LEU A 128 9.37 -10.97 3.13
CA LEU A 128 8.95 -12.07 2.25
C LEU A 128 9.37 -11.83 0.79
N MET A 129 9.13 -10.63 0.27
CA MET A 129 9.51 -10.26 -1.09
C MET A 129 11.02 -10.23 -1.29
N LEU A 130 11.79 -9.77 -0.29
CA LEU A 130 13.24 -9.74 -0.35
C LEU A 130 13.81 -11.16 -0.42
N VAL A 131 13.37 -12.04 0.47
CA VAL A 131 13.82 -13.45 0.50
C VAL A 131 13.50 -14.15 -0.82
N GLU A 132 12.31 -13.93 -1.38
CA GLU A 132 11.92 -14.50 -2.67
C GLU A 132 12.80 -13.97 -3.80
N SER A 133 12.97 -12.65 -3.88
CA SER A 133 13.75 -12.02 -4.93
C SER A 133 15.22 -12.45 -4.91
N LEU A 134 15.84 -12.53 -3.73
CA LEU A 134 17.19 -13.04 -3.59
C LEU A 134 17.29 -14.52 -4.03
N GLY A 135 16.27 -15.33 -3.70
CA GLY A 135 16.18 -16.71 -4.15
C GLY A 135 16.02 -16.84 -5.67
N GLU A 136 15.23 -15.97 -6.33
CA GLU A 136 15.09 -15.95 -7.79
C GLU A 136 16.41 -15.55 -8.47
N ILE A 137 17.12 -14.54 -7.95
CA ILE A 137 18.41 -14.08 -8.48
C ILE A 137 19.49 -15.19 -8.36
N ASP A 138 19.54 -15.88 -7.23
CA ASP A 138 20.51 -16.98 -7.04
C ASP A 138 20.22 -18.18 -7.95
N LYS A 139 18.95 -18.52 -8.16
CA LYS A 139 18.52 -19.56 -9.11
C LYS A 139 18.82 -19.19 -10.57
N ALA A 140 18.62 -17.94 -10.95
CA ALA A 140 18.95 -17.43 -12.26
C ALA A 140 20.45 -17.52 -12.56
N LYS A 141 21.31 -17.19 -11.56
CA LYS A 141 22.76 -17.32 -11.66
C LYS A 141 23.24 -18.79 -11.79
N LYS A 142 22.52 -19.72 -11.17
CA LYS A 142 22.87 -21.16 -11.19
C LYS A 142 22.30 -21.93 -12.39
N ASN A 143 21.58 -21.28 -13.31
CA ASN A 143 20.87 -21.92 -14.45
C ASN A 143 20.01 -23.13 -14.04
N VAL A 144 19.45 -23.12 -12.83
CA VAL A 144 18.62 -24.21 -12.33
C VAL A 144 17.20 -24.04 -12.87
N VAL A 145 16.86 -24.84 -13.88
CA VAL A 145 15.47 -24.97 -14.37
C VAL A 145 14.70 -25.85 -13.37
N GLU A 146 14.07 -25.24 -12.39
CA GLU A 146 13.17 -25.97 -11.49
C GLU A 146 11.91 -26.42 -12.26
N ARG A 147 11.73 -27.73 -12.43
CA ARG A 147 10.41 -28.29 -12.78
C ARG A 147 9.46 -28.02 -11.62
N LYS A 148 8.50 -27.08 -11.81
CA LYS A 148 7.42 -26.84 -10.83
C LYS A 148 6.77 -28.17 -10.47
N LYS A 149 6.92 -28.62 -9.22
CA LYS A 149 6.18 -29.77 -8.69
C LYS A 149 4.70 -29.46 -8.72
N LEU A 150 3.95 -30.21 -9.55
CA LEU A 150 2.52 -29.98 -9.84
C LEU A 150 1.60 -30.30 -8.66
N HIS A 151 2.05 -30.97 -7.62
CA HIS A 151 1.23 -31.36 -6.48
C HIS A 151 1.94 -31.10 -5.14
N VAL A 152 1.55 -30.03 -4.47
CA VAL A 152 1.81 -29.83 -3.06
C VAL A 152 0.46 -29.77 -2.35
N HIS A 153 0.15 -30.80 -1.56
CA HIS A 153 -1.05 -30.82 -0.71
C HIS A 153 -0.91 -29.78 0.39
N TYR A 154 -1.80 -28.78 0.37
CA TYR A 154 -1.95 -27.84 1.47
C TYR A 154 -3.27 -28.10 2.22
N TRP A 155 -3.31 -27.74 3.48
CA TRP A 155 -4.50 -27.80 4.36
C TRP A 155 -5.76 -27.18 3.74
N ILE A 156 -5.57 -26.18 2.87
CA ILE A 156 -6.62 -25.43 2.18
C ILE A 156 -7.44 -26.33 1.22
N HIS A 157 -6.88 -27.41 0.71
CA HIS A 157 -7.60 -28.34 -0.18
C HIS A 157 -8.64 -29.21 0.55
N GLY A 158 -8.74 -29.15 1.90
CA GLY A 158 -9.76 -29.87 2.70
C GLY A 158 -11.11 -29.16 2.80
N LEU A 159 -11.24 -27.90 2.37
CA LEU A 159 -12.45 -27.12 2.50
C LEU A 159 -13.55 -27.59 1.53
N PRO A 160 -14.83 -27.61 1.98
CA PRO A 160 -15.97 -27.97 1.12
C PRO A 160 -16.27 -26.90 0.05
N LEU A 161 -17.24 -27.16 -0.84
CA LEU A 161 -17.71 -26.26 -1.90
C LEU A 161 -16.63 -25.85 -2.90
N ARG A 162 -16.04 -26.84 -3.57
CA ARG A 162 -15.05 -26.59 -4.62
C ARG A 162 -15.70 -26.06 -5.89
N MET A 163 -15.09 -25.01 -6.47
CA MET A 163 -15.53 -24.37 -7.69
C MET A 163 -14.41 -24.34 -8.73
N ARG A 164 -14.76 -24.41 -9.99
CA ARG A 164 -13.81 -24.23 -11.10
C ARG A 164 -13.70 -22.76 -11.48
N PHE A 165 -12.47 -22.29 -11.58
CA PHE A 165 -12.09 -20.97 -12.08
C PHE A 165 -11.45 -21.13 -13.45
N PRO A 166 -12.21 -21.01 -14.55
CA PRO A 166 -11.75 -21.39 -15.87
C PRO A 166 -10.55 -20.59 -16.37
N LYS A 167 -10.50 -19.27 -16.08
CA LYS A 167 -9.40 -18.39 -16.48
C LYS A 167 -8.10 -18.70 -15.75
N SER A 168 -8.17 -18.87 -14.44
CA SER A 168 -7.01 -19.23 -13.61
C SER A 168 -6.64 -20.70 -13.71
N LYS A 169 -7.49 -21.53 -14.34
CA LYS A 169 -7.34 -23.00 -14.42
C LYS A 169 -7.21 -23.67 -13.05
N LEU A 170 -7.85 -23.08 -12.03
CA LEU A 170 -7.82 -23.55 -10.65
C LEU A 170 -9.13 -24.26 -10.30
N TYR A 171 -9.00 -25.23 -9.39
CA TYR A 171 -10.13 -25.92 -8.77
C TYR A 171 -9.96 -25.81 -7.25
N GLU A 172 -10.54 -24.78 -6.68
CA GLU A 172 -10.37 -24.37 -5.28
C GLU A 172 -11.70 -24.21 -4.56
N SER A 173 -11.66 -24.25 -3.22
CA SER A 173 -12.82 -23.93 -2.41
C SER A 173 -13.21 -22.45 -2.53
N ILE A 174 -14.51 -22.16 -2.55
CA ILE A 174 -15.06 -20.79 -2.52
C ILE A 174 -14.64 -20.04 -1.27
N PHE A 175 -14.45 -20.74 -0.14
CA PHE A 175 -14.05 -20.12 1.12
C PHE A 175 -12.66 -19.50 1.09
N THR A 176 -11.71 -20.08 0.33
CA THR A 176 -10.34 -19.56 0.25
C THR A 176 -10.29 -18.10 -0.27
N PRO A 177 -10.84 -17.75 -1.45
CA PRO A 177 -10.85 -16.37 -1.92
C PRO A 177 -11.70 -15.45 -1.03
N ILE A 178 -12.80 -15.93 -0.43
CA ILE A 178 -13.63 -15.13 0.48
C ILE A 178 -12.85 -14.79 1.75
N LEU A 179 -12.15 -15.73 2.37
CA LEU A 179 -11.35 -15.48 3.58
C LEU A 179 -10.19 -14.53 3.31
N ILE A 180 -9.52 -14.68 2.17
CA ILE A 180 -8.49 -13.75 1.74
C ILE A 180 -9.08 -12.35 1.54
N GLY A 181 -10.23 -12.25 0.86
CA GLY A 181 -10.94 -11.01 0.68
C GLY A 181 -11.29 -10.35 2.01
N LEU A 182 -11.81 -11.13 2.97
CA LEU A 182 -12.17 -10.65 4.30
C LEU A 182 -10.94 -10.06 5.04
N ALA A 183 -9.83 -10.79 5.07
CA ALA A 183 -8.60 -10.31 5.70
C ALA A 183 -8.07 -9.04 5.02
N VAL A 184 -8.03 -9.04 3.68
CA VAL A 184 -7.55 -7.91 2.89
C VAL A 184 -8.46 -6.69 3.03
N GLY A 185 -9.79 -6.87 2.97
CA GLY A 185 -10.74 -5.77 3.14
C GLY A 185 -10.69 -5.16 4.55
N PHE A 186 -10.52 -5.99 5.59
CA PHE A 186 -10.34 -5.54 6.96
C PHE A 186 -9.10 -4.65 7.11
N ILE A 187 -7.96 -5.11 6.60
CA ILE A 187 -6.70 -4.36 6.66
C ILE A 187 -6.78 -3.10 5.78
N ALA A 188 -7.37 -3.20 4.59
CA ALA A 188 -7.56 -2.07 3.69
C ALA A 188 -8.36 -0.93 4.32
N ALA A 189 -9.38 -1.26 5.11
CA ALA A 189 -10.21 -0.27 5.78
C ALA A 189 -9.49 0.45 6.93
N ILE A 190 -8.57 -0.22 7.61
CA ILE A 190 -7.79 0.38 8.71
C ILE A 190 -6.62 1.22 8.16
N MET A 191 -5.93 0.70 7.14
CA MET A 191 -4.69 1.30 6.63
C MET A 191 -4.89 2.18 5.40
N GLY A 192 -6.04 2.14 4.73
CA GLY A 192 -6.26 2.88 3.49
C GLY A 192 -5.46 2.39 2.28
N ILE A 193 -4.89 1.17 2.32
CA ILE A 193 -4.03 0.63 1.25
C ILE A 193 -4.83 0.12 0.03
N GLY A 194 -6.15 0.08 0.09
CA GLY A 194 -7.00 -0.52 -0.95
C GLY A 194 -6.86 -2.04 -1.09
N GLY A 195 -5.95 -2.65 -0.35
CA GLY A 195 -5.77 -4.11 -0.26
C GLY A 195 -4.98 -4.78 -1.36
N ALA A 196 -4.77 -4.17 -2.54
CA ALA A 196 -4.08 -4.82 -3.67
C ALA A 196 -2.68 -5.29 -3.30
N PHE A 197 -1.96 -4.52 -2.51
CA PHE A 197 -0.61 -4.82 -2.06
C PHE A 197 -0.50 -6.14 -1.28
N ILE A 198 -1.49 -6.44 -0.43
CA ILE A 198 -1.57 -7.70 0.32
C ILE A 198 -2.20 -8.79 -0.54
N LEU A 199 -3.15 -8.41 -1.40
CA LEU A 199 -3.88 -9.33 -2.24
C LEU A 199 -2.99 -10.00 -3.28
N VAL A 200 -2.04 -9.27 -3.89
CA VAL A 200 -1.11 -9.81 -4.88
C VAL A 200 -0.30 -10.99 -4.32
N PRO A 201 0.45 -10.87 -3.22
CA PRO A 201 1.13 -12.02 -2.63
C PRO A 201 0.17 -13.11 -2.16
N ALA A 202 -0.99 -12.76 -1.58
CA ALA A 202 -1.97 -13.76 -1.16
C ALA A 202 -2.50 -14.60 -2.35
N MET A 203 -2.77 -13.99 -3.49
CA MET A 203 -3.20 -14.69 -4.70
C MET A 203 -2.10 -15.58 -5.29
N ILE A 204 -0.84 -15.15 -5.22
CA ILE A 204 0.30 -15.92 -5.72
C ILE A 204 0.61 -17.11 -4.82
N TYR A 205 0.71 -16.88 -3.50
CA TYR A 205 1.22 -17.90 -2.57
C TYR A 205 0.13 -18.79 -1.99
N ILE A 206 -1.05 -18.25 -1.69
CA ILE A 206 -2.14 -19.00 -1.06
C ILE A 206 -3.01 -19.65 -2.13
N ILE A 207 -3.54 -18.86 -3.09
CA ILE A 207 -4.42 -19.37 -4.15
C ILE A 207 -3.63 -20.05 -5.27
N LYS A 208 -2.32 -19.72 -5.43
CA LYS A 208 -1.46 -20.18 -6.52
C LYS A 208 -1.98 -19.80 -7.91
N MET A 209 -2.55 -18.62 -7.98
CA MET A 209 -3.05 -18.05 -9.22
C MET A 209 -1.88 -17.77 -10.19
N PRO A 210 -2.06 -18.00 -11.50
CA PRO A 210 -1.04 -17.64 -12.49
C PRO A 210 -0.69 -16.13 -12.39
N THR A 211 0.60 -15.81 -12.25
CA THR A 211 1.10 -14.44 -12.02
C THR A 211 0.63 -13.43 -13.06
N ARG A 212 0.37 -13.89 -14.31
CA ARG A 212 -0.17 -13.06 -15.39
C ARG A 212 -1.57 -12.50 -15.11
N LEU A 213 -2.40 -13.22 -14.33
CA LEU A 213 -3.80 -12.84 -14.04
C LEU A 213 -3.93 -12.06 -12.73
N VAL A 214 -2.91 -12.13 -11.88
CA VAL A 214 -2.94 -11.55 -10.53
C VAL A 214 -3.08 -10.02 -10.55
N PRO A 215 -2.27 -9.24 -11.29
CA PRO A 215 -2.37 -7.77 -11.25
C PRO A 215 -3.74 -7.27 -11.69
N GLY A 216 -4.29 -7.82 -12.78
CA GLY A 216 -5.62 -7.42 -13.27
C GLY A 216 -6.73 -7.76 -12.28
N THR A 217 -6.68 -8.96 -11.70
CA THR A 217 -7.72 -9.41 -10.75
C THR A 217 -7.61 -8.66 -9.42
N SER A 218 -6.40 -8.37 -8.93
CA SER A 218 -6.20 -7.58 -7.71
C SER A 218 -6.72 -6.16 -7.87
N LEU A 219 -6.40 -5.47 -8.98
CA LEU A 219 -6.90 -4.13 -9.27
C LEU A 219 -8.42 -4.10 -9.38
N PHE A 220 -9.03 -5.12 -10.02
CA PHE A 220 -10.49 -5.26 -10.07
C PHE A 220 -11.11 -5.36 -8.66
N VAL A 221 -10.57 -6.19 -7.79
CA VAL A 221 -11.04 -6.32 -6.40
C VAL A 221 -10.89 -4.99 -5.66
N THR A 222 -9.74 -4.35 -5.83
CA THR A 222 -9.40 -3.09 -5.16
C THR A 222 -10.38 -1.97 -5.51
N ILE A 223 -10.90 -1.90 -6.75
CA ILE A 223 -11.93 -0.93 -7.12
C ILE A 223 -13.13 -1.03 -6.15
N PHE A 224 -13.68 -2.23 -5.98
CA PHE A 224 -14.87 -2.41 -5.13
C PHE A 224 -14.56 -2.16 -3.65
N VAL A 225 -13.44 -2.69 -3.15
CA VAL A 225 -13.02 -2.47 -1.77
C VAL A 225 -12.81 -0.99 -1.50
N SER A 226 -12.09 -0.26 -2.38
CA SER A 226 -11.84 1.17 -2.22
C SER A 226 -13.11 2.01 -2.31
N VAL A 227 -14.08 1.66 -3.17
CA VAL A 227 -15.40 2.32 -3.20
C VAL A 227 -16.07 2.23 -1.83
N ILE A 228 -16.10 1.04 -1.23
CA ILE A 228 -16.72 0.83 0.08
C ILE A 228 -15.95 1.58 1.17
N VAL A 229 -14.62 1.50 1.17
CA VAL A 229 -13.75 2.23 2.12
C VAL A 229 -13.99 3.73 2.02
N THR A 230 -13.92 4.31 0.82
CA THR A 230 -14.16 5.73 0.57
C THR A 230 -15.54 6.17 1.05
N PHE A 231 -16.59 5.42 0.65
CA PHE A 231 -17.94 5.73 1.05
C PHE A 231 -18.13 5.72 2.57
N LEU A 232 -17.63 4.69 3.25
CA LEU A 232 -17.77 4.57 4.69
C LEU A 232 -16.92 5.59 5.46
N HIS A 233 -15.70 5.91 5.01
CA HIS A 233 -14.89 6.98 5.61
C HIS A 233 -15.51 8.36 5.40
N SER A 234 -16.05 8.64 4.20
CA SER A 234 -16.72 9.90 3.92
C SER A 234 -17.99 10.07 4.77
N PHE A 235 -18.81 9.03 4.80
CA PHE A 235 -20.09 9.07 5.50
C PHE A 235 -19.94 9.18 7.03
N ASN A 236 -18.99 8.43 7.61
CA ASN A 236 -18.82 8.41 9.07
C ASN A 236 -17.99 9.57 9.62
N TYR A 237 -17.04 10.12 8.84
CA TYR A 237 -16.03 11.03 9.40
C TYR A 237 -15.89 12.35 8.66
N GLY A 238 -16.37 12.46 7.42
CA GLY A 238 -16.14 13.66 6.61
C GLY A 238 -14.66 14.03 6.46
N SER A 239 -13.75 13.01 6.52
CA SER A 239 -12.30 13.22 6.59
C SER A 239 -11.60 13.28 5.22
N ILE A 240 -12.36 13.47 4.14
CA ILE A 240 -11.83 13.52 2.77
C ILE A 240 -11.60 14.98 2.38
N ASP A 241 -10.34 15.34 2.14
CA ASP A 241 -9.94 16.63 1.60
C ASP A 241 -9.89 16.56 0.07
N LEU A 242 -10.85 17.20 -0.58
CA LEU A 242 -10.99 17.12 -2.03
C LEU A 242 -9.75 17.65 -2.77
N MET A 243 -9.11 18.71 -2.23
CA MET A 243 -7.92 19.28 -2.84
C MET A 243 -6.75 18.29 -2.82
N LEU A 244 -6.54 17.64 -1.69
CA LEU A 244 -5.53 16.59 -1.55
C LEU A 244 -5.82 15.43 -2.51
N VAL A 245 -7.07 14.95 -2.56
CA VAL A 245 -7.48 13.85 -3.44
C VAL A 245 -7.20 14.17 -4.91
N VAL A 246 -7.55 15.38 -5.36
CA VAL A 246 -7.31 15.78 -6.77
C VAL A 246 -5.82 15.76 -7.10
N MET A 247 -4.96 16.30 -6.22
CA MET A 247 -3.51 16.28 -6.45
C MET A 247 -2.96 14.85 -6.50
N LEU A 248 -3.38 14.00 -5.57
CA LEU A 248 -2.99 12.60 -5.54
C LEU A 248 -3.40 11.84 -6.80
N VAL A 249 -4.66 11.99 -7.19
CA VAL A 249 -5.25 11.28 -8.34
C VAL A 249 -4.57 11.69 -9.66
N VAL A 250 -4.35 13.00 -9.87
CA VAL A 250 -3.72 13.49 -11.11
C VAL A 250 -2.29 12.93 -11.25
N GLY A 251 -1.47 13.04 -10.21
CA GLY A 251 -0.11 12.51 -10.25
C GLY A 251 -0.10 10.99 -10.40
N SER A 252 -0.87 10.29 -9.59
CA SER A 252 -0.87 8.82 -9.56
C SER A 252 -1.41 8.19 -10.86
N ILE A 253 -2.43 8.73 -11.50
CA ILE A 253 -2.96 8.19 -12.78
C ILE A 253 -1.89 8.26 -13.86
N ILE A 254 -1.22 9.41 -13.98
CA ILE A 254 -0.12 9.57 -14.94
C ILE A 254 0.99 8.57 -14.63
N GLY A 255 1.38 8.49 -13.35
CA GLY A 255 2.40 7.57 -12.88
C GLY A 255 2.07 6.10 -13.19
N VAL A 256 0.87 5.63 -12.86
CA VAL A 256 0.44 4.24 -13.11
C VAL A 256 0.51 3.86 -14.58
N GLN A 257 0.07 4.75 -15.49
CA GLN A 257 0.14 4.47 -16.92
C GLN A 257 1.57 4.38 -17.45
N VAL A 258 2.46 5.24 -16.95
CA VAL A 258 3.89 5.19 -17.27
C VAL A 258 4.50 3.91 -16.69
N GLY A 259 4.21 3.60 -15.43
CA GLY A 259 4.72 2.43 -14.74
C GLY A 259 4.31 1.11 -15.41
N GLN A 260 3.06 0.98 -15.83
CA GLN A 260 2.60 -0.22 -16.56
C GLN A 260 3.35 -0.44 -17.89
N LYS A 261 3.61 0.64 -18.65
CA LYS A 261 4.38 0.56 -19.90
C LYS A 261 5.85 0.19 -19.64
N LEU A 262 6.44 0.71 -18.57
CA LEU A 262 7.80 0.38 -18.17
C LEU A 262 7.91 -1.05 -17.67
N GLY A 263 6.95 -1.53 -16.87
CA GLY A 263 6.92 -2.88 -16.32
C GLY A 263 6.89 -4.00 -17.36
N GLU A 264 6.39 -3.71 -18.58
CA GLU A 264 6.45 -4.67 -19.70
C GLU A 264 7.88 -4.88 -20.25
N ARG A 265 8.82 -3.99 -19.94
CA ARG A 265 10.19 -3.97 -20.49
C ARG A 265 11.25 -4.36 -19.48
N ILE A 266 10.95 -4.35 -18.20
CA ILE A 266 11.92 -4.54 -17.12
C ILE A 266 11.81 -5.96 -16.57
N ASP A 267 12.96 -6.56 -16.27
CA ASP A 267 13.00 -7.88 -15.66
C ASP A 267 12.44 -7.85 -14.23
N SER A 268 11.51 -8.76 -13.94
CA SER A 268 10.68 -8.69 -12.74
C SER A 268 11.44 -8.96 -11.44
N SER A 269 12.57 -9.68 -11.48
CA SER A 269 13.30 -10.10 -10.27
C SER A 269 14.04 -8.95 -9.58
N GLY A 270 14.76 -8.13 -10.33
CA GLY A 270 15.45 -6.96 -9.80
C GLY A 270 14.48 -5.91 -9.27
N LEU A 271 13.37 -5.75 -9.97
CA LEU A 271 12.32 -4.81 -9.58
C LEU A 271 11.65 -5.21 -8.25
N LYS A 272 11.39 -6.51 -8.05
CA LYS A 272 10.86 -7.04 -6.77
C LYS A 272 11.83 -6.78 -5.61
N ALA A 273 13.15 -6.95 -5.82
CA ALA A 273 14.17 -6.66 -4.80
C ALA A 273 14.15 -5.18 -4.41
N LEU A 274 14.13 -4.29 -5.40
CA LEU A 274 14.08 -2.84 -5.17
C LEU A 274 12.85 -2.46 -4.34
N LEU A 275 11.67 -2.98 -4.71
CA LEU A 275 10.45 -2.75 -3.96
C LEU A 275 10.55 -3.27 -2.53
N ALA A 276 11.06 -4.49 -2.34
CA ALA A 276 11.22 -5.09 -1.02
C ALA A 276 12.10 -4.23 -0.11
N ILE A 277 13.23 -3.73 -0.63
CA ILE A 277 14.12 -2.84 0.10
C ILE A 277 13.40 -1.53 0.46
N LEU A 278 12.69 -0.93 -0.50
CA LEU A 278 11.93 0.30 -0.26
C LEU A 278 10.88 0.13 0.84
N LEU A 279 10.15 -1.00 0.83
CA LEU A 279 9.16 -1.32 1.86
C LEU A 279 9.79 -1.44 3.25
N LEU A 280 10.95 -2.10 3.34
CA LEU A 280 11.66 -2.24 4.61
C LEU A 280 12.17 -0.89 5.11
N ILE A 281 12.70 -0.05 4.24
CA ILE A 281 13.15 1.30 4.59
C ILE A 281 11.98 2.14 5.13
N VAL A 282 10.85 2.15 4.41
CA VAL A 282 9.65 2.88 4.85
C VAL A 282 9.09 2.31 6.16
N GLY A 283 9.06 0.98 6.30
CA GLY A 283 8.64 0.32 7.54
C GLY A 283 9.52 0.69 8.75
N ILE A 284 10.84 0.74 8.56
CA ILE A 284 11.80 1.17 9.59
C ILE A 284 11.62 2.66 9.92
N ALA A 285 11.39 3.50 8.91
CA ALA A 285 11.17 4.92 9.12
C ALA A 285 9.90 5.19 9.93
N ILE A 286 8.80 4.48 9.65
CA ILE A 286 7.55 4.56 10.46
C ILE A 286 7.80 4.05 11.87
N ALA A 287 8.55 2.95 12.03
CA ALA A 287 8.90 2.44 13.36
C ALA A 287 9.69 3.47 14.17
N TYR A 288 10.68 4.10 13.53
CA TYR A 288 11.46 5.16 14.15
C TYR A 288 10.58 6.34 14.57
N ASP A 289 9.73 6.82 13.68
CA ASP A 289 8.81 7.92 13.98
C ASP A 289 7.85 7.57 15.13
N THR A 290 7.24 6.40 15.09
CA THR A 290 6.25 5.97 16.10
C THR A 290 6.87 5.78 17.50
N PHE A 291 8.11 5.28 17.60
CA PHE A 291 8.70 4.95 18.90
C PHE A 291 9.65 5.99 19.45
N PHE A 292 10.29 6.79 18.59
CA PHE A 292 11.36 7.70 19.01
C PHE A 292 11.01 9.19 18.83
N ALA A 293 10.12 9.56 17.89
CA ALA A 293 9.80 10.97 17.68
C ALA A 293 9.16 11.60 18.92
N ASP A 294 8.22 10.91 19.57
CA ASP A 294 7.60 11.39 20.82
C ASP A 294 8.61 11.53 21.97
N LYS A 295 9.59 10.64 22.08
CA LYS A 295 10.65 10.72 23.09
C LYS A 295 11.60 11.89 22.82
N ILE A 296 12.02 12.02 21.57
CA ILE A 296 12.92 13.10 21.15
C ILE A 296 12.23 14.45 21.33
N GLN A 297 10.96 14.57 20.97
CA GLN A 297 10.20 15.80 21.13
C GLN A 297 10.00 16.19 22.60
N LYS A 298 9.85 15.20 23.47
CA LYS A 298 9.76 15.39 24.91
C LYS A 298 11.12 15.78 25.52
N GLU A 299 12.21 15.14 25.10
CA GLU A 299 13.58 15.51 25.51
C GLU A 299 13.97 16.91 24.98
N ILE A 300 13.63 17.21 23.71
CA ILE A 300 13.85 18.54 23.13
C ILE A 300 13.06 19.60 23.86
N SER A 301 11.82 19.33 24.25
CA SER A 301 11.01 20.29 25.04
C SER A 301 11.58 20.52 26.42
N ILE A 302 12.21 19.54 27.04
CA ILE A 302 12.91 19.66 28.36
C ILE A 302 14.22 20.42 28.19
N VAL A 303 15.00 20.13 27.13
CA VAL A 303 16.27 20.80 26.84
C VAL A 303 16.06 22.26 26.36
N ALA A 304 14.97 22.51 25.58
CA ALA A 304 14.63 23.86 25.12
C ALA A 304 14.17 24.78 26.27
N SER A 305 13.76 24.23 27.42
CA SER A 305 13.48 25.00 28.66
C SER A 305 14.73 25.36 29.44
N SER A 306 15.91 24.82 29.09
CA SER A 306 17.21 25.14 29.67
C SER A 306 18.13 25.73 28.61
N ASP A 307 18.13 27.05 28.47
CA ASP A 307 19.11 27.99 27.84
C ASP A 307 20.17 27.49 26.84
N LEU A 308 19.81 26.66 25.83
CA LEU A 308 20.70 26.29 24.73
C LEU A 308 20.12 26.73 23.38
N ASN A 309 20.18 28.01 23.12
CA ASN A 309 19.68 28.69 21.91
C ASN A 309 20.26 28.21 20.55
N PHE A 310 21.39 27.54 20.55
CA PHE A 310 22.04 27.10 19.32
C PHE A 310 21.59 25.69 18.92
N PHE A 311 21.53 24.77 19.87
CA PHE A 311 21.17 23.37 19.60
C PHE A 311 19.67 23.20 19.31
N SER A 312 18.82 23.99 19.99
CA SER A 312 17.37 23.98 19.75
C SER A 312 17.00 24.52 18.37
N LYS A 313 17.75 25.50 17.85
CA LYS A 313 17.56 26.03 16.50
C LYS A 313 17.96 25.02 15.43
N PHE A 314 19.08 24.34 15.63
CA PHE A 314 19.58 23.28 14.76
C PHE A 314 18.64 22.05 14.72
N ILE A 315 18.14 21.61 15.87
CA ILE A 315 17.22 20.47 15.95
C ILE A 315 15.80 20.84 15.47
N LYS A 316 15.36 22.10 15.71
CA LYS A 316 14.07 22.60 15.21
C LYS A 316 14.08 22.74 13.67
N GLU A 317 15.21 23.12 13.11
CA GLU A 317 15.45 23.15 11.66
C GLU A 317 15.57 21.72 11.09
N PHE A 318 16.23 20.81 11.82
CA PHE A 318 16.35 19.40 11.47
C PHE A 318 15.01 18.62 11.59
N SER A 319 14.16 19.00 12.55
CA SER A 319 12.80 18.45 12.71
C SER A 319 11.81 19.04 11.70
N LYS A 320 12.07 20.24 11.20
CA LYS A 320 11.21 20.95 10.24
C LYS A 320 11.49 20.55 8.79
N ASP A 321 12.75 20.27 8.51
CA ASP A 321 13.22 19.80 7.22
C ASP A 321 13.78 18.39 7.44
N MET A 322 12.98 17.36 7.30
CA MET A 322 13.48 15.96 7.34
C MET A 322 14.47 15.70 6.20
N PRO A 323 15.76 16.11 6.27
CA PRO A 323 16.73 15.91 5.21
C PRO A 323 17.09 14.43 4.98
N PHE A 324 16.73 13.56 5.93
CA PHE A 324 16.88 12.12 5.79
C PHE A 324 16.11 11.57 4.57
N PHE A 325 14.93 12.11 4.29
CA PHE A 325 14.17 11.74 3.09
C PHE A 325 14.69 12.39 1.83
N TYR A 326 15.15 13.64 1.89
CA TYR A 326 15.81 14.28 0.75
C TYR A 326 17.13 13.60 0.39
N GLY A 327 17.92 13.16 1.38
CA GLY A 327 19.12 12.38 1.18
C GLY A 327 18.85 11.01 0.55
N LEU A 328 17.82 10.31 1.01
CA LEU A 328 17.41 9.01 0.47
C LEU A 328 16.82 9.12 -0.94
N PHE A 329 16.04 10.16 -1.21
CA PHE A 329 15.53 10.48 -2.54
C PHE A 329 16.68 10.88 -3.50
N SER A 330 17.64 11.68 -3.05
CA SER A 330 18.81 12.06 -3.83
C SER A 330 19.68 10.86 -4.20
N ILE A 331 19.83 9.89 -3.30
CA ILE A 331 20.57 8.64 -3.56
C ILE A 331 19.80 7.75 -4.56
N MET A 332 18.46 7.71 -4.48
CA MET A 332 17.62 6.91 -5.37
C MET A 332 17.56 7.47 -6.81
N PHE A 333 17.84 8.76 -7.00
CA PHE A 333 17.89 9.39 -8.31
C PHE A 333 19.33 9.59 -8.85
N ALA A 334 20.38 9.32 -8.06
CA ALA A 334 21.76 9.39 -8.48
C ALA A 334 22.33 8.06 -9.04
N VAL A 335 21.51 6.99 -9.07
CA VAL A 335 21.77 5.69 -9.69
C VAL A 335 20.79 5.47 -10.82
#